data_53f3442bf455231d1fff24b521fa327b
#
_entry.id   53f3442bf455231d1fff24b521fa327b
#
_cell.length_a   1.000
_cell.length_b   1.000
_cell.length_c   1.000
_cell.angle_alpha   90.00
_cell.angle_beta   90.00
_cell.angle_gamma   90.00
#
_symmetry.space_group_name_H-M   'P 1'
#
loop_
_entity.id
_entity.type
_entity.pdbx_description
1 polymer ?
#
loop_
_entity_poly.entity_id
_entity_poly.type
_entity_poly.pdbx_seq_one_letter_code
_entity_poly.pdbx_strand_id
1 'polypeptide(L)'
;TIIMPCLALGISSFVMLSTESILSVSFTSSLSRYGGDLAVGAMTIITSTNQLVLMPLQGICQGGQPIMSYNYGAKNYDRVKKAFFTQFKVCVLFTIVSWVVMMLVPQVFAGMFTSNADLRQYTVWTLRVYMAGIFALGFQICCQQSFMALGQAKVSLLLACLRKIILLIPLIFIPVSYTHLRAHETE
;
A
#
# COMPACT_ATOMS: atom_id res chain seq x y z
N THR A 1 24.44 12.37 20.70
CA THR A 1 23.13 12.10 21.33
C THR A 1 22.31 11.22 20.39
N ILE A 2 22.18 9.95 20.74
CA ILE A 2 21.52 8.90 19.93
C ILE A 2 19.99 9.06 19.92
N ILE A 3 19.42 9.74 20.91
CA ILE A 3 17.98 9.88 21.13
C ILE A 3 17.31 10.71 20.00
N MET A 4 17.92 11.79 19.53
CA MET A 4 17.35 12.64 18.49
C MET A 4 17.11 11.94 17.14
N PRO A 5 18.06 11.16 16.59
CA PRO A 5 17.80 10.37 15.39
C PRO A 5 16.69 9.32 15.58
N CYS A 6 16.63 8.67 16.75
CA CYS A 6 15.56 7.69 17.05
C CYS A 6 14.19 8.36 17.11
N LEU A 7 14.07 9.52 17.75
CA LEU A 7 12.83 10.30 17.78
C LEU A 7 12.42 10.76 16.38
N ALA A 8 13.36 11.22 15.55
CA ALA A 8 13.08 11.63 14.18
C ALA A 8 12.54 10.47 13.33
N LEU A 9 13.08 9.26 13.48
CA LEU A 9 12.57 8.06 12.82
C LEU A 9 11.16 7.69 13.32
N GLY A 10 10.91 7.80 14.62
CA GLY A 10 9.61 7.54 15.23
C GLY A 10 8.54 8.53 14.75
N ILE A 11 8.86 9.83 14.72
CA ILE A 11 7.95 10.88 14.23
C ILE A 11 7.65 10.66 12.73
N SER A 12 8.66 10.30 11.94
CA SER A 12 8.46 9.99 10.52
C SER A 12 7.47 8.85 10.31
N SER A 13 7.62 7.77 11.06
CA SER A 13 6.70 6.62 11.01
C SER A 13 5.30 6.99 11.50
N PHE A 14 5.20 7.78 12.56
CA PHE A 14 3.93 8.26 13.10
C PHE A 14 3.15 9.12 12.09
N VAL A 15 3.80 10.11 11.48
CA VAL A 15 3.19 10.96 10.45
C VAL A 15 2.70 10.13 9.26
N MET A 16 3.47 9.13 8.87
CA MET A 16 3.14 8.24 7.76
C MET A 16 1.90 7.39 8.05
N LEU A 17 1.81 6.78 9.24
CA LEU A 17 0.66 5.99 9.68
C LEU A 17 -0.59 6.87 9.89
N SER A 18 -0.43 8.06 10.49
CA SER A 18 -1.51 9.00 10.68
C SER A 18 -2.10 9.47 9.35
N THR A 19 -1.26 9.78 8.37
CA THR A 19 -1.70 10.14 7.02
C THR A 19 -2.47 9.00 6.35
N GLU A 20 -2.04 7.76 6.55
CA GLU A 20 -2.71 6.56 6.02
C GLU A 20 -4.09 6.37 6.64
N SER A 21 -4.21 6.56 7.96
CA SER A 21 -5.48 6.49 8.68
C SER A 21 -6.47 7.58 8.21
N ILE A 22 -6.02 8.81 8.06
CA ILE A 22 -6.85 9.92 7.56
C ILE A 22 -7.36 9.63 6.15
N LEU A 23 -6.50 9.15 5.26
CA LEU A 23 -6.89 8.77 3.90
C LEU A 23 -7.90 7.62 3.91
N SER A 24 -7.70 6.61 4.74
CA SER A 24 -8.61 5.47 4.87
C SER A 24 -9.99 5.90 5.34
N VAL A 25 -10.07 6.74 6.38
CA VAL A 25 -11.34 7.28 6.89
C VAL A 25 -12.04 8.13 5.84
N SER A 26 -11.32 9.04 5.18
CA SER A 26 -11.87 9.89 4.13
C SER A 26 -12.39 9.08 2.94
N PHE A 27 -11.65 8.06 2.53
CA PHE A 27 -12.04 7.18 1.45
C PHE A 27 -13.28 6.34 1.80
N THR A 28 -13.32 5.75 3.00
CA THR A 28 -14.46 4.96 3.49
C THR A 28 -15.70 5.83 3.64
N SER A 29 -15.57 7.05 4.17
CA SER A 29 -16.67 8.01 4.30
C SER A 29 -17.25 8.42 2.94
N SER A 30 -16.39 8.70 1.96
CA SER A 30 -16.82 9.00 0.59
C SER A 30 -17.51 7.80 -0.07
N LEU A 31 -16.96 6.61 0.12
CA LEU A 31 -17.52 5.39 -0.43
C LEU A 31 -18.89 5.05 0.18
N SER A 32 -19.07 5.25 1.48
CA SER A 32 -20.37 5.09 2.15
C SER A 32 -21.41 6.06 1.61
N ARG A 33 -21.01 7.30 1.33
CA ARG A 33 -21.92 8.35 0.85
C ARG A 33 -22.40 8.14 -0.59
N TYR A 34 -21.53 7.64 -1.47
CA TYR A 34 -21.81 7.52 -2.90
C TYR A 34 -22.03 6.07 -3.38
N GLY A 35 -21.51 5.08 -2.70
CA GLY A 35 -21.55 3.67 -3.10
C GLY A 35 -22.45 2.77 -2.26
N GLY A 36 -22.96 3.28 -1.12
CA GLY A 36 -23.79 2.52 -0.21
C GLY A 36 -23.07 1.36 0.49
N ASP A 37 -23.83 0.52 1.18
CA ASP A 37 -23.32 -0.57 2.02
C ASP A 37 -22.57 -1.65 1.22
N LEU A 38 -23.00 -1.91 -0.01
CA LEU A 38 -22.35 -2.87 -0.91
C LEU A 38 -20.91 -2.47 -1.24
N ALA A 39 -20.68 -1.17 -1.52
CA ALA A 39 -19.36 -0.67 -1.86
C ALA A 39 -18.43 -0.66 -0.64
N VAL A 40 -18.95 -0.30 0.55
CA VAL A 40 -18.20 -0.36 1.81
C VAL A 40 -17.83 -1.81 2.16
N GLY A 41 -18.77 -2.74 2.02
CA GLY A 41 -18.54 -4.15 2.24
C GLY A 41 -17.47 -4.72 1.30
N ALA A 42 -17.56 -4.41 0.00
CA ALA A 42 -16.56 -4.81 -0.99
C ALA A 42 -15.17 -4.24 -0.67
N MET A 43 -15.10 -2.96 -0.27
CA MET A 43 -13.83 -2.33 0.09
C MET A 43 -13.20 -2.96 1.33
N THR A 44 -14.00 -3.35 2.31
CA THR A 44 -13.52 -4.08 3.49
C THR A 44 -12.90 -5.41 3.10
N ILE A 45 -13.51 -6.15 2.19
CA ILE A 45 -12.96 -7.41 1.68
C ILE A 45 -11.65 -7.17 0.91
N ILE A 46 -11.62 -6.14 0.08
CA ILE A 46 -10.43 -5.78 -0.71
C ILE A 46 -9.27 -5.41 0.21
N THR A 47 -9.51 -4.58 1.22
CA THR A 47 -8.46 -4.18 2.18
C THR A 47 -7.96 -5.36 2.98
N SER A 48 -8.83 -6.27 3.42
CA SER A 48 -8.45 -7.50 4.11
C SER A 48 -7.62 -8.42 3.21
N THR A 49 -8.03 -8.58 1.95
CA THR A 49 -7.27 -9.35 0.95
C THR A 49 -5.90 -8.72 0.67
N ASN A 50 -5.84 -7.39 0.59
CA ASN A 50 -4.59 -6.66 0.41
C ASN A 50 -3.63 -6.88 1.59
N GLN A 51 -4.14 -6.93 2.82
CA GLN A 51 -3.33 -7.22 4.01
C GLN A 51 -2.69 -8.61 3.97
N LEU A 52 -3.35 -9.61 3.38
CA LEU A 52 -2.76 -10.94 3.20
C LEU A 52 -1.50 -10.90 2.31
N VAL A 53 -1.42 -9.97 1.37
CA VAL A 53 -0.22 -9.77 0.53
C VAL A 53 0.79 -8.87 1.24
N LEU A 54 0.34 -7.82 1.92
CA LEU A 54 1.22 -6.84 2.54
C LEU A 54 1.98 -7.40 3.74
N MET A 55 1.36 -8.25 4.58
CA MET A 55 2.02 -8.80 5.77
C MET A 55 3.26 -9.62 5.44
N PRO A 56 3.23 -10.63 4.55
CA PRO A 56 4.43 -11.35 4.17
C PRO A 56 5.48 -10.46 3.49
N LEU A 57 5.04 -9.52 2.67
CA LEU A 57 5.93 -8.58 1.99
C LEU A 57 6.70 -7.70 3.00
N GLN A 58 6.00 -7.18 4.00
CA GLN A 58 6.62 -6.43 5.10
C GLN A 58 7.56 -7.30 5.91
N GLY A 59 7.21 -8.57 6.16
CA GLY A 59 8.07 -9.54 6.85
C GLY A 59 9.40 -9.76 6.11
N ILE A 60 9.35 -9.94 4.78
CA ILE A 60 10.55 -10.04 3.93
C ILE A 60 11.42 -8.78 4.05
N CYS A 61 10.79 -7.61 3.99
CA CYS A 61 11.50 -6.34 4.09
C CYS A 61 12.12 -6.12 5.48
N GLN A 62 11.39 -6.44 6.55
CA GLN A 62 11.89 -6.34 7.93
C GLN A 62 13.03 -7.32 8.20
N GLY A 63 12.99 -8.52 7.62
CA GLY A 63 14.08 -9.49 7.72
C GLY A 63 15.38 -9.01 7.06
N GLY A 64 15.30 -8.25 5.98
CA GLY A 64 16.46 -7.66 5.30
C GLY A 64 17.02 -6.39 5.95
N GLN A 65 16.21 -5.69 6.75
CA GLN A 65 16.59 -4.43 7.40
C GLN A 65 17.88 -4.52 8.22
N PRO A 66 18.04 -5.47 9.17
CA PRO A 66 19.26 -5.55 9.98
C PRO A 66 20.49 -5.84 9.13
N ILE A 67 20.36 -6.64 8.07
CA ILE A 67 21.49 -6.94 7.17
C ILE A 67 21.96 -5.67 6.47
N MET A 68 21.03 -4.86 5.95
CA MET A 68 21.38 -3.60 5.28
C MET A 68 21.94 -2.58 6.25
N SER A 69 21.31 -2.39 7.41
CA SER A 69 21.75 -1.44 8.44
C SER A 69 23.14 -1.74 8.96
N TYR A 70 23.43 -3.02 9.28
CA TYR A 70 24.73 -3.44 9.79
C TYR A 70 25.85 -3.20 8.76
N ASN A 71 25.63 -3.66 7.52
CA ASN A 71 26.63 -3.50 6.46
C ASN A 71 26.82 -2.02 6.06
N TYR A 72 25.78 -1.21 6.14
CA TYR A 72 25.88 0.23 5.91
C TYR A 72 26.73 0.92 6.98
N GLY A 73 26.51 0.60 8.28
CA GLY A 73 27.33 1.09 9.37
C GLY A 73 28.79 0.65 9.28
N ALA A 74 29.04 -0.56 8.78
CA ALA A 74 30.38 -1.09 8.52
C ALA A 74 31.01 -0.57 7.20
N LYS A 75 30.34 0.34 6.46
CA LYS A 75 30.78 0.90 5.17
C LYS A 75 30.96 -0.14 4.06
N ASN A 76 30.36 -1.32 4.18
CA ASN A 76 30.39 -2.40 3.20
C ASN A 76 29.29 -2.20 2.14
N TYR A 77 29.40 -1.17 1.33
CA TYR A 77 28.35 -0.77 0.37
C TYR A 77 28.02 -1.82 -0.68
N ASP A 78 28.99 -2.66 -1.08
CA ASP A 78 28.74 -3.75 -2.02
C ASP A 78 27.82 -4.82 -1.44
N ARG A 79 27.96 -5.11 -0.14
CA ARG A 79 27.04 -6.02 0.56
C ARG A 79 25.66 -5.41 0.73
N VAL A 80 25.56 -4.12 0.99
CA VAL A 80 24.28 -3.40 1.05
C VAL A 80 23.56 -3.49 -0.28
N LYS A 81 24.25 -3.20 -1.40
CA LYS A 81 23.69 -3.35 -2.75
C LYS A 81 23.20 -4.78 -3.01
N LYS A 82 24.01 -5.77 -2.70
CA LYS A 82 23.66 -7.17 -2.90
C LYS A 82 22.45 -7.58 -2.08
N ALA A 83 22.37 -7.17 -0.81
CA ALA A 83 21.22 -7.42 0.06
C ALA A 83 19.96 -6.73 -0.49
N PHE A 84 20.06 -5.46 -0.89
CA PHE A 84 18.95 -4.72 -1.49
C PHE A 84 18.41 -5.41 -2.75
N PHE A 85 19.27 -5.72 -3.72
CA PHE A 85 18.83 -6.35 -4.97
C PHE A 85 18.27 -7.76 -4.73
N THR A 86 18.78 -8.51 -3.77
CA THR A 86 18.24 -9.82 -3.42
C THR A 86 16.84 -9.67 -2.82
N GLN A 87 16.68 -8.80 -1.83
CA GLN A 87 15.37 -8.48 -1.24
C GLN A 87 14.39 -7.97 -2.29
N PHE A 88 14.83 -7.07 -3.16
CA PHE A 88 14.03 -6.51 -4.23
C PHE A 88 13.49 -7.58 -5.19
N LYS A 89 14.35 -8.50 -5.64
CA LYS A 89 13.94 -9.63 -6.50
C LYS A 89 12.91 -10.51 -5.82
N VAL A 90 13.11 -10.83 -4.54
CA VAL A 90 12.17 -11.66 -3.75
C VAL A 90 10.82 -10.93 -3.59
N CYS A 91 10.83 -9.64 -3.27
CA CYS A 91 9.61 -8.83 -3.14
C CYS A 91 8.83 -8.74 -4.47
N VAL A 92 9.53 -8.46 -5.57
CA VAL A 92 8.91 -8.38 -6.90
C VAL A 92 8.35 -9.74 -7.32
N LEU A 93 9.11 -10.81 -7.14
CA LEU A 93 8.63 -12.16 -7.45
C LEU A 93 7.38 -12.51 -6.63
N PHE A 94 7.40 -12.25 -5.33
CA PHE A 94 6.27 -12.49 -4.43
C PHE A 94 5.04 -11.69 -4.86
N THR A 95 5.18 -10.41 -5.19
CA THR A 95 4.05 -9.57 -5.62
C THR A 95 3.50 -9.99 -6.97
N ILE A 96 4.34 -10.41 -7.92
CA ILE A 96 3.90 -10.96 -9.22
C ILE A 96 3.13 -12.26 -9.01
N VAL A 97 3.64 -13.18 -8.21
CA VAL A 97 2.94 -14.44 -7.90
C VAL A 97 1.61 -14.16 -7.23
N SER A 98 1.57 -13.29 -6.23
CA SER A 98 0.33 -12.89 -5.55
C SER A 98 -0.67 -12.26 -6.51
N TRP A 99 -0.21 -11.40 -7.41
CA TRP A 99 -1.03 -10.79 -8.45
C TRP A 99 -1.64 -11.82 -9.38
N VAL A 100 -0.84 -12.75 -9.89
CA VAL A 100 -1.31 -13.82 -10.78
C VAL A 100 -2.37 -14.68 -10.08
N VAL A 101 -2.11 -15.10 -8.83
CA VAL A 101 -3.06 -15.90 -8.05
C VAL A 101 -4.38 -15.15 -7.87
N MET A 102 -4.33 -13.87 -7.50
CA MET A 102 -5.54 -13.06 -7.31
C MET A 102 -6.31 -12.79 -8.61
N MET A 103 -5.63 -12.68 -9.74
CA MET A 103 -6.29 -12.53 -11.04
C MET A 103 -6.94 -13.82 -11.53
N LEU A 104 -6.33 -14.99 -11.23
CA LEU A 104 -6.86 -16.29 -11.65
C LEU A 104 -8.05 -16.74 -10.80
N VAL A 105 -8.00 -16.52 -9.48
CA VAL A 105 -9.00 -17.06 -8.54
C VAL A 105 -9.59 -15.98 -7.60
N PRO A 106 -10.07 -14.84 -8.10
CA PRO A 106 -10.63 -13.79 -7.27
C PRO A 106 -11.88 -14.21 -6.52
N GLN A 107 -12.62 -15.19 -7.08
CA GLN A 107 -13.83 -15.74 -6.49
C GLN A 107 -13.58 -16.48 -5.18
N VAL A 108 -12.42 -17.13 -5.02
CA VAL A 108 -12.04 -17.80 -3.79
C VAL A 108 -11.79 -16.77 -2.69
N PHE A 109 -11.05 -15.71 -3.00
CA PHE A 109 -10.80 -14.62 -2.03
C PHE A 109 -12.09 -13.92 -1.62
N ALA A 110 -12.96 -13.55 -2.55
CA ALA A 110 -14.25 -12.95 -2.21
C ALA A 110 -15.13 -13.92 -1.39
N GLY A 111 -15.13 -15.22 -1.74
CA GLY A 111 -15.92 -16.25 -1.05
C GLY A 111 -15.45 -16.56 0.36
N MET A 112 -14.18 -16.28 0.71
CA MET A 112 -13.66 -16.43 2.08
C MET A 112 -14.27 -15.42 3.06
N PHE A 113 -14.71 -14.26 2.57
CA PHE A 113 -15.20 -13.16 3.41
C PHE A 113 -16.72 -12.98 3.38
N THR A 114 -17.41 -13.45 2.32
CA THR A 114 -18.85 -13.27 2.20
C THR A 114 -19.53 -14.44 1.49
N SER A 115 -20.71 -14.81 2.02
CA SER A 115 -21.63 -15.78 1.40
C SER A 115 -22.72 -15.09 0.53
N ASN A 116 -22.82 -13.75 0.61
CA ASN A 116 -23.79 -12.99 -0.18
C ASN A 116 -23.36 -12.94 -1.65
N ALA A 117 -24.23 -13.43 -2.55
CA ALA A 117 -23.93 -13.55 -3.98
C ALA A 117 -23.70 -12.19 -4.66
N ASP A 118 -24.51 -11.18 -4.33
CA ASP A 118 -24.44 -9.84 -4.92
C ASP A 118 -23.15 -9.13 -4.50
N LEU A 119 -22.84 -9.18 -3.21
CA LEU A 119 -21.61 -8.61 -2.67
C LEU A 119 -20.38 -9.32 -3.24
N ARG A 120 -20.45 -10.65 -3.40
CA ARG A 120 -19.35 -11.44 -3.98
C ARG A 120 -19.08 -11.06 -5.43
N GLN A 121 -20.12 -10.93 -6.26
CA GLN A 121 -19.99 -10.57 -7.66
C GLN A 121 -19.42 -9.16 -7.82
N TYR A 122 -19.91 -8.20 -7.05
CA TYR A 122 -19.40 -6.83 -7.03
C TYR A 122 -17.93 -6.79 -6.57
N THR A 123 -17.59 -7.55 -5.51
CA THR A 123 -16.24 -7.62 -4.98
C THR A 123 -15.25 -8.23 -5.97
N VAL A 124 -15.61 -9.28 -6.70
CA VAL A 124 -14.73 -9.94 -7.70
C VAL A 124 -14.30 -8.95 -8.78
N TRP A 125 -15.22 -8.14 -9.30
CA TRP A 125 -14.89 -7.12 -10.30
C TRP A 125 -14.00 -6.02 -9.73
N THR A 126 -14.37 -5.47 -8.58
CA THR A 126 -13.65 -4.39 -7.92
C THR A 126 -12.25 -4.86 -7.46
N LEU A 127 -12.13 -6.12 -7.00
CA LEU A 127 -10.87 -6.72 -6.61
C LEU A 127 -9.89 -6.79 -7.80
N ARG A 128 -10.35 -7.19 -8.98
CA ARG A 128 -9.50 -7.21 -10.18
C ARG A 128 -8.96 -5.84 -10.54
N VAL A 129 -9.81 -4.83 -10.50
CA VAL A 129 -9.41 -3.43 -10.79
C VAL A 129 -8.42 -2.94 -9.75
N TYR A 130 -8.71 -3.15 -8.46
CA TYR A 130 -7.84 -2.69 -7.37
C TYR A 130 -6.48 -3.40 -7.38
N MET A 131 -6.47 -4.71 -7.60
CA MET A 131 -5.25 -5.52 -7.60
C MET A 131 -4.39 -5.35 -8.85
N ALA A 132 -4.89 -4.72 -9.92
CA ALA A 132 -4.11 -4.46 -11.12
C ALA A 132 -2.80 -3.66 -10.84
N GLY A 133 -2.80 -2.81 -9.81
CA GLY A 133 -1.65 -2.01 -9.40
C GLY A 133 -0.76 -2.61 -8.30
N ILE A 134 -1.06 -3.82 -7.80
CA ILE A 134 -0.40 -4.36 -6.60
C ILE A 134 1.10 -4.62 -6.80
N PHE A 135 1.54 -4.91 -8.02
CA PHE A 135 2.96 -5.08 -8.32
C PHE A 135 3.77 -3.80 -8.07
N ALA A 136 3.17 -2.63 -8.31
CA ALA A 136 3.81 -1.35 -8.03
C ALA A 136 3.98 -1.11 -6.52
N LEU A 137 3.08 -1.65 -5.68
CA LEU A 137 3.20 -1.60 -4.23
C LEU A 137 4.42 -2.39 -3.72
N GLY A 138 4.71 -3.55 -4.32
CA GLY A 138 5.89 -4.34 -3.95
C GLY A 138 7.20 -3.59 -4.17
N PHE A 139 7.33 -2.96 -5.32
CA PHE A 139 8.46 -2.07 -5.62
C PHE A 139 8.58 -0.95 -4.60
N GLN A 140 7.50 -0.24 -4.35
CA GLN A 140 7.46 0.91 -3.46
C GLN A 140 7.82 0.54 -2.02
N ILE A 141 7.20 -0.52 -1.47
CA ILE A 141 7.43 -0.96 -0.09
C ILE A 141 8.88 -1.38 0.10
N CYS A 142 9.44 -2.14 -0.85
CA CYS A 142 10.83 -2.56 -0.78
C CYS A 142 11.80 -1.35 -0.76
N CYS A 143 11.62 -0.39 -1.66
CA CYS A 143 12.44 0.82 -1.68
C CYS A 143 12.29 1.65 -0.39
N GLN A 144 11.06 1.86 0.07
CA GLN A 144 10.78 2.65 1.26
C GLN A 144 11.39 2.03 2.53
N GLN A 145 11.24 0.72 2.73
CA GLN A 145 11.83 0.00 3.86
C GLN A 145 13.36 0.01 3.82
N SER A 146 13.93 -0.03 2.60
CA SER A 146 15.39 0.07 2.44
C SER A 146 15.93 1.44 2.84
N PHE A 147 15.24 2.54 2.49
CA PHE A 147 15.62 3.89 2.96
C PHE A 147 15.52 4.02 4.49
N MET A 148 14.51 3.39 5.10
CA MET A 148 14.40 3.35 6.55
C MET A 148 15.55 2.55 7.18
N ALA A 149 15.93 1.41 6.59
CA ALA A 149 17.07 0.60 7.03
C ALA A 149 18.40 1.35 6.98
N LEU A 150 18.58 2.25 6.01
CA LEU A 150 19.77 3.09 5.88
C LEU A 150 19.76 4.34 6.78
N GLY A 151 18.74 4.51 7.62
CA GLY A 151 18.60 5.67 8.50
C GLY A 151 18.22 6.97 7.78
N GLN A 152 17.83 6.91 6.50
CA GLN A 152 17.43 8.07 5.70
C GLN A 152 15.95 8.39 5.86
N ALA A 153 15.51 8.61 7.10
CA ALA A 153 14.11 8.89 7.44
C ALA A 153 13.53 10.08 6.66
N LYS A 154 14.30 11.14 6.45
CA LYS A 154 13.87 12.35 5.71
C LYS A 154 13.51 12.03 4.26
N VAL A 155 14.33 11.23 3.59
CA VAL A 155 14.08 10.82 2.19
C VAL A 155 12.87 9.91 2.11
N SER A 156 12.75 8.95 3.02
CA SER A 156 11.59 8.05 3.10
C SER A 156 10.28 8.83 3.34
N LEU A 157 10.30 9.78 4.27
CA LEU A 157 9.15 10.63 4.57
C LEU A 157 8.78 11.52 3.36
N LEU A 158 9.76 12.16 2.73
CA LEU A 158 9.55 13.01 1.56
C LEU A 158 8.91 12.23 0.41
N LEU A 159 9.42 11.03 0.11
CA LEU A 159 8.87 10.16 -0.92
C LEU A 159 7.44 9.69 -0.60
N ALA A 160 7.18 9.38 0.67
CA ALA A 160 5.85 8.97 1.12
C ALA A 160 4.84 10.13 1.01
N CYS A 161 5.23 11.35 1.44
CA CYS A 161 4.40 12.54 1.34
C CYS A 161 4.18 12.97 -0.12
N LEU A 162 5.23 12.94 -0.94
CA LEU A 162 5.16 13.27 -2.36
C LEU A 162 4.11 12.39 -3.06
N ARG A 163 4.17 11.08 -2.83
CA ARG A 163 3.21 10.14 -3.40
C ARG A 163 1.78 10.39 -2.92
N LYS A 164 1.60 10.54 -1.60
CA LYS A 164 0.26 10.65 -1.00
C LYS A 164 -0.37 12.01 -1.28
N ILE A 165 0.38 13.09 -1.14
CA ILE A 165 -0.15 14.45 -1.24
C ILE A 165 -0.26 14.89 -2.71
N ILE A 166 0.78 14.68 -3.51
CA ILE A 166 0.83 15.21 -4.88
C ILE A 166 0.13 14.30 -5.88
N LEU A 167 0.15 12.99 -5.67
CA LEU A 167 -0.39 12.03 -6.63
C LEU A 167 -1.77 11.52 -6.23
N LEU A 168 -1.98 11.14 -4.98
CA LEU A 168 -3.21 10.48 -4.55
C LEU A 168 -4.34 11.48 -4.28
N ILE A 169 -4.06 12.61 -3.61
CA ILE A 169 -5.09 13.61 -3.27
C ILE A 169 -5.72 14.23 -4.53
N PRO A 170 -4.96 14.75 -5.51
CA PRO A 170 -5.57 15.25 -6.74
C PRO A 170 -6.32 14.17 -7.52
N LEU A 171 -5.80 12.93 -7.54
CA LEU A 171 -6.43 11.82 -8.25
C LEU A 171 -7.78 11.41 -7.63
N ILE A 172 -7.98 11.61 -6.34
CA ILE A 172 -9.27 11.38 -5.66
C ILE A 172 -10.24 12.53 -5.97
N PHE A 173 -9.77 13.78 -5.94
CA PHE A 173 -10.62 14.95 -6.14
C PHE A 173 -11.06 15.16 -7.60
N ILE A 174 -10.24 14.78 -8.58
CA ILE A 174 -10.58 14.95 -10.01
C ILE A 174 -11.85 14.15 -10.38
N PRO A 175 -11.97 12.81 -10.11
CA PRO A 175 -13.20 12.08 -10.45
C PRO A 175 -14.42 12.57 -9.67
N VAL A 176 -14.27 12.96 -8.41
CA VAL A 176 -15.37 13.48 -7.58
C VAL A 176 -15.91 14.79 -8.17
N SER A 177 -15.03 15.66 -8.65
CA SER A 177 -15.43 16.92 -9.31
C SER A 177 -16.15 16.70 -10.64
N TYR A 178 -15.69 15.71 -11.43
CA TYR A 178 -16.35 15.35 -12.69
C TYR A 178 -17.71 14.69 -12.50
N THR A 179 -17.90 13.88 -11.48
CA THR A 179 -19.22 13.29 -11.17
C THR A 179 -20.21 14.33 -10.65
N HIS A 180 -19.76 15.34 -9.91
CA HIS A 180 -20.62 16.45 -9.49
C HIS A 180 -21.10 17.33 -10.65
N LEU A 181 -20.24 17.60 -11.64
CA LEU A 181 -20.63 18.38 -12.83
C LEU A 181 -21.65 17.62 -13.68
N ARG A 182 -21.53 16.31 -13.80
CA ARG A 182 -22.46 15.49 -14.59
C ARG A 182 -23.82 15.28 -13.91
N ALA A 183 -23.89 15.31 -12.58
CA ALA A 183 -25.15 15.24 -11.86
C ALA A 183 -26.01 16.51 -12.01
N HIS A 184 -25.38 17.67 -12.23
CA HIS A 184 -26.07 18.93 -12.48
C HIS A 184 -26.55 19.13 -13.95
N GLU A 185 -26.03 18.32 -14.89
CA GLU A 185 -26.49 18.37 -16.30
C GLU A 185 -27.68 17.45 -16.60
N THR A 186 -28.11 16.64 -15.62
CA THR A 186 -29.23 15.69 -15.79
C THR A 186 -30.50 16.05 -14.99
N GLU A 187 -30.53 17.23 -14.33
CA GLU A 187 -31.74 17.88 -13.82
C GLU A 187 -32.18 19.02 -14.74
#